data_33cc0fe44c5f38591c9815a73c97135a
#
_entry.id   33cc0fe44c5f38591c9815a73c97135a
#
_cell.length_a   1.000
_cell.length_b   1.000
_cell.length_c   1.000
_cell.angle_alpha   90.00
_cell.angle_beta   90.00
_cell.angle_gamma   90.00
#
_symmetry.space_group_name_H-M   'P 1'
#
loop_
_entity.id
_entity.type
_entity.pdbx_description
1 polymer ?
#
loop_
_entity_poly.entity_id
_entity_poly.type
_entity_poly.pdbx_seq_one_letter_code
_entity_poly.pdbx_strand_id
1 'polypeptide(L)'
;MKQTVLQNNLQNLLESAENILLLQGPVGNFFLRLADWLTANGKTVHKFNFNAGDDYFYPPTQAHTVVFNDSYDAFPEFLQEYIAQHHIQAVVCFGDTRPYHIIAKRIANENQASFWAFEEGYFRPYYITLEKDGVNAFSPLPRRADFFLEQFPKLAQQEYKAPTPVRGGFTPMAKNAIRYYIELFRNPNKYPNYIHHRASNAGHYLKLWSISILKRLNYYIEDIQIAKRVEAGKYGKFFIVPLQVFNDSQVRIHCDFPSVRSFLLHVLSSFAEHAPADTNIIIKHHPMDRGFIDYWRDIKRFIKEHPELKGLLVKKKFRPSEKHFRRPEAINILATAM
;
A
#
# COMPACT_ATOMS: atom_id res chain seq x y z
N MET A 1 17.91 0.89 22.57
CA MET A 1 16.91 1.90 22.96
C MET A 1 15.54 1.24 23.03
N LYS A 2 14.79 1.41 24.12
CA LYS A 2 13.39 0.92 24.17
C LYS A 2 12.56 1.83 23.28
N GLN A 3 12.12 1.33 22.12
CA GLN A 3 11.15 2.04 21.29
C GLN A 3 9.84 2.19 22.08
N THR A 4 9.41 3.42 22.27
CA THR A 4 8.09 3.73 22.81
C THR A 4 7.14 3.99 21.62
N VAL A 5 5.97 3.39 21.62
CA VAL A 5 4.89 3.61 20.60
C VAL A 5 4.50 5.10 20.50
N LEU A 6 4.91 5.91 21.46
CA LEU A 6 4.57 7.34 21.57
C LEU A 6 5.55 8.28 20.85
N GLN A 7 6.58 7.77 20.17
CA GLN A 7 7.52 8.63 19.46
C GLN A 7 6.89 9.15 18.17
N ASN A 8 6.95 10.48 17.99
CA ASN A 8 6.65 11.10 16.72
C ASN A 8 7.85 10.89 15.77
N ASN A 9 7.75 9.91 14.87
CA ASN A 9 8.86 9.56 13.98
C ASN A 9 9.23 10.69 13.00
N LEU A 10 8.32 11.60 12.69
CA LEU A 10 8.65 12.79 11.90
C LEU A 10 9.56 13.73 12.70
N GLN A 11 9.30 13.90 13.99
CA GLN A 11 10.16 14.68 14.88
C GLN A 11 11.53 14.00 15.07
N ASN A 12 11.53 12.67 15.21
CA ASN A 12 12.79 11.92 15.33
C ASN A 12 13.65 12.04 14.05
N LEU A 13 13.04 12.01 12.87
CA LEU A 13 13.74 12.26 11.60
C LEU A 13 14.34 13.67 11.59
N LEU A 14 13.56 14.69 11.99
CA LEU A 14 13.98 16.09 12.03
C LEU A 14 15.17 16.28 12.98
N GLU A 15 15.14 15.65 14.16
CA GLU A 15 16.17 15.79 15.17
C GLU A 15 17.45 14.98 14.89
N SER A 16 17.31 13.88 14.12
CA SER A 16 18.42 12.94 13.88
C SER A 16 19.27 13.23 12.64
N ALA A 17 18.86 14.16 11.77
CA ALA A 17 19.55 14.40 10.51
C ALA A 17 19.53 15.87 10.10
N GLU A 18 20.67 16.36 9.59
CA GLU A 18 20.80 17.69 8.97
C GLU A 18 20.68 17.59 7.44
N ASN A 19 21.31 16.59 6.82
CA ASN A 19 21.28 16.33 5.39
C ASN A 19 20.39 15.12 5.10
N ILE A 20 19.29 15.34 4.42
CA ILE A 20 18.25 14.33 4.20
C ILE A 20 18.07 14.10 2.70
N LEU A 21 18.18 12.85 2.25
CA LEU A 21 17.92 12.45 0.88
C LEU A 21 16.52 11.87 0.73
N LEU A 22 15.69 12.47 -0.12
CA LEU A 22 14.40 11.96 -0.53
C LEU A 22 14.53 11.16 -1.82
N LEU A 23 14.10 9.90 -1.83
CA LEU A 23 13.98 9.05 -3.01
C LEU A 23 12.60 9.22 -3.67
N GLN A 24 12.02 8.15 -4.23
CA GLN A 24 10.69 8.24 -4.81
C GLN A 24 9.60 8.40 -3.74
N GLY A 25 8.77 9.41 -3.93
CA GLY A 25 7.59 9.67 -3.14
C GLY A 25 6.34 8.91 -3.63
N PRO A 26 5.18 9.15 -2.99
CA PRO A 26 3.89 8.79 -3.55
C PRO A 26 3.60 9.69 -4.76
N VAL A 27 2.68 9.25 -5.62
CA VAL A 27 2.25 10.06 -6.76
C VAL A 27 1.55 11.33 -6.25
N GLY A 28 2.10 12.49 -6.61
CA GLY A 28 1.65 13.80 -6.13
C GLY A 28 2.78 14.59 -5.47
N ASN A 29 2.45 15.75 -4.96
CA ASN A 29 3.41 16.72 -4.43
C ASN A 29 3.78 16.51 -2.94
N PHE A 30 3.53 15.33 -2.40
CA PHE A 30 3.78 15.09 -0.97
C PHE A 30 5.26 15.29 -0.60
N PHE A 31 6.19 14.75 -1.39
CA PHE A 31 7.62 14.91 -1.11
C PHE A 31 8.13 16.33 -1.37
N LEU A 32 7.55 17.07 -2.30
CA LEU A 32 7.86 18.50 -2.45
C LEU A 32 7.46 19.28 -1.19
N ARG A 33 6.25 19.06 -0.69
CA ARG A 33 5.79 19.70 0.55
C ARG A 33 6.59 19.27 1.80
N LEU A 34 7.00 17.99 1.84
CA LEU A 34 7.88 17.51 2.90
C LEU A 34 9.24 18.19 2.84
N ALA A 35 9.81 18.34 1.65
CA ALA A 35 11.07 19.05 1.46
C ALA A 35 10.97 20.51 1.89
N ASP A 36 9.89 21.21 1.48
CA ASP A 36 9.65 22.60 1.90
C ASP A 36 9.57 22.71 3.43
N TRP A 37 8.86 21.79 4.08
CA TRP A 37 8.74 21.77 5.53
C TRP A 37 10.06 21.46 6.24
N LEU A 38 10.83 20.47 5.76
CA LEU A 38 12.15 20.15 6.31
C LEU A 38 13.11 21.33 6.16
N THR A 39 13.14 21.96 5.00
CA THR A 39 13.97 23.16 4.72
C THR A 39 13.58 24.34 5.61
N ALA A 40 12.27 24.56 5.83
CA ALA A 40 11.79 25.58 6.76
C ALA A 40 12.20 25.31 8.22
N ASN A 41 12.51 24.04 8.55
CA ASN A 41 13.05 23.63 9.86
C ASN A 41 14.60 23.51 9.84
N GLY A 42 15.28 24.15 8.89
CA GLY A 42 16.74 24.27 8.85
C GLY A 42 17.49 23.07 8.25
N LYS A 43 16.79 22.13 7.60
CA LYS A 43 17.43 20.94 7.02
C LYS A 43 17.85 21.16 5.57
N THR A 44 18.96 20.54 5.17
CA THR A 44 19.36 20.45 3.75
C THR A 44 18.70 19.22 3.13
N VAL A 45 17.85 19.45 2.14
CA VAL A 45 17.09 18.39 1.50
C VAL A 45 17.60 18.12 0.10
N HIS A 46 18.00 16.88 -0.13
CA HIS A 46 18.39 16.34 -1.43
C HIS A 46 17.27 15.50 -1.99
N LYS A 47 17.17 15.42 -3.32
CA LYS A 47 16.10 14.64 -3.99
C LYS A 47 16.65 13.89 -5.20
N PHE A 48 16.35 12.60 -5.29
CA PHE A 48 16.58 11.83 -6.51
C PHE A 48 15.30 11.63 -7.30
N ASN A 49 15.30 12.06 -8.55
CA ASN A 49 14.26 11.74 -9.53
C ASN A 49 14.72 10.62 -10.44
N PHE A 50 13.86 9.65 -10.67
CA PHE A 50 14.16 8.44 -11.44
C PHE A 50 13.39 8.37 -12.76
N ASN A 51 12.39 9.23 -12.93
CA ASN A 51 11.54 9.23 -14.12
C ASN A 51 10.83 10.57 -14.31
N ALA A 52 10.23 10.77 -15.49
CA ALA A 52 9.57 12.01 -15.83
C ALA A 52 8.33 12.35 -14.99
N GLY A 53 7.70 11.36 -14.37
CA GLY A 53 6.62 11.57 -13.41
C GLY A 53 7.14 12.15 -12.09
N ASP A 54 8.33 11.71 -11.64
CA ASP A 54 9.01 12.30 -10.49
C ASP A 54 9.35 13.76 -10.77
N ASP A 55 9.90 14.08 -11.97
CA ASP A 55 10.21 15.45 -12.39
C ASP A 55 9.01 16.39 -12.38
N TYR A 56 7.84 15.86 -12.74
CA TYR A 56 6.62 16.66 -12.76
C TYR A 56 6.15 17.06 -11.36
N PHE A 57 6.24 16.15 -10.40
CA PHE A 57 5.80 16.41 -9.03
C PHE A 57 6.89 16.97 -8.12
N TYR A 58 8.16 16.82 -8.52
CA TYR A 58 9.31 17.43 -7.86
C TYR A 58 10.27 17.95 -8.95
N PRO A 59 10.11 19.21 -9.38
CA PRO A 59 10.87 19.74 -10.51
C PRO A 59 12.40 19.67 -10.30
N PRO A 60 13.18 19.27 -11.31
CA PRO A 60 14.65 19.24 -11.24
C PRO A 60 15.31 20.61 -11.00
N THR A 61 14.54 21.69 -11.12
CA THR A 61 14.97 23.05 -10.81
C THR A 61 15.02 23.36 -9.31
N GLN A 62 14.46 22.51 -8.47
CA GLN A 62 14.58 22.63 -7.02
C GLN A 62 16.04 22.36 -6.58
N ALA A 63 16.47 23.06 -5.52
CA ALA A 63 17.81 22.90 -4.97
C ALA A 63 18.12 21.43 -4.64
N HIS A 64 19.38 21.03 -4.86
CA HIS A 64 19.88 19.68 -4.58
C HIS A 64 19.08 18.53 -5.21
N THR A 65 18.39 18.79 -6.33
CA THR A 65 17.67 17.75 -7.07
C THR A 65 18.59 17.12 -8.11
N VAL A 66 18.72 15.81 -8.05
CA VAL A 66 19.52 14.99 -8.96
C VAL A 66 18.61 14.11 -9.78
N VAL A 67 18.84 14.10 -11.09
CA VAL A 67 18.18 13.18 -12.02
C VAL A 67 19.08 11.97 -12.18
N PHE A 68 18.65 10.83 -11.63
CA PHE A 68 19.36 9.56 -11.85
C PHE A 68 18.90 8.92 -13.16
N ASN A 69 19.78 8.84 -14.13
CA ASN A 69 19.48 8.33 -15.47
C ASN A 69 20.51 7.29 -15.95
N ASP A 70 21.28 6.73 -15.05
CA ASP A 70 22.23 5.67 -15.34
C ASP A 70 21.56 4.29 -15.20
N SER A 71 22.33 3.21 -15.45
CA SER A 71 21.86 1.85 -15.30
C SER A 71 21.45 1.54 -13.86
N TYR A 72 20.52 0.61 -13.70
CA TYR A 72 20.11 0.14 -12.36
C TYR A 72 21.29 -0.43 -11.57
N ASP A 73 22.21 -1.10 -12.25
CA ASP A 73 23.39 -1.73 -11.64
C ASP A 73 24.43 -0.70 -11.17
N ALA A 74 24.43 0.51 -11.72
CA ALA A 74 25.27 1.63 -11.26
C ALA A 74 24.72 2.33 -10.02
N PHE A 75 23.43 2.13 -9.69
CA PHE A 75 22.79 2.86 -8.59
C PHE A 75 23.42 2.64 -7.21
N PRO A 76 23.88 1.42 -6.83
CA PRO A 76 24.53 1.21 -5.52
C PRO A 76 25.77 2.09 -5.33
N GLU A 77 26.68 2.10 -6.29
CA GLU A 77 27.93 2.87 -6.26
C GLU A 77 27.64 4.38 -6.27
N PHE A 78 26.78 4.82 -7.18
CA PHE A 78 26.34 6.21 -7.25
C PHE A 78 25.74 6.70 -5.93
N LEU A 79 24.86 5.92 -5.30
CA LEU A 79 24.24 6.30 -4.03
C LEU A 79 25.25 6.34 -2.89
N GLN A 80 26.20 5.38 -2.83
CA GLN A 80 27.24 5.34 -1.82
C GLN A 80 28.13 6.57 -1.90
N GLU A 81 28.61 6.92 -3.10
CA GLU A 81 29.40 8.12 -3.34
C GLU A 81 28.63 9.39 -2.96
N TYR A 82 27.36 9.46 -3.34
CA TYR A 82 26.52 10.62 -3.03
C TYR A 82 26.31 10.81 -1.52
N ILE A 83 26.06 9.73 -0.78
CA ILE A 83 25.93 9.75 0.68
C ILE A 83 27.22 10.30 1.32
N ALA A 84 28.36 9.80 0.88
CA ALA A 84 29.67 10.22 1.42
C ALA A 84 29.97 11.70 1.08
N GLN A 85 29.80 12.10 -0.18
CA GLN A 85 30.10 13.44 -0.67
C GLN A 85 29.22 14.50 -0.02
N HIS A 86 27.95 14.22 0.19
CA HIS A 86 26.98 15.18 0.71
C HIS A 86 26.65 14.96 2.20
N HIS A 87 27.37 14.08 2.87
CA HIS A 87 27.18 13.77 4.29
C HIS A 87 25.72 13.47 4.64
N ILE A 88 25.06 12.67 3.78
CA ILE A 88 23.64 12.28 3.97
C ILE A 88 23.51 11.44 5.24
N GLN A 89 22.67 11.87 6.17
CA GLN A 89 22.44 11.21 7.46
C GLN A 89 21.12 10.44 7.50
N ALA A 90 20.19 10.80 6.61
CA ALA A 90 18.92 10.08 6.48
C ALA A 90 18.51 9.93 5.01
N VAL A 91 18.08 8.72 4.63
CA VAL A 91 17.49 8.40 3.33
C VAL A 91 16.01 8.09 3.54
N VAL A 92 15.14 8.80 2.83
CA VAL A 92 13.69 8.73 3.02
C VAL A 92 13.01 8.30 1.74
N CYS A 93 12.10 7.35 1.80
CA CYS A 93 11.32 6.89 0.64
C CYS A 93 9.83 6.71 0.97
N PHE A 94 9.03 6.41 -0.06
CA PHE A 94 7.64 5.98 0.10
C PHE A 94 7.47 4.57 -0.45
N GLY A 95 7.16 3.60 0.43
CA GLY A 95 7.18 2.17 0.13
C GLY A 95 8.61 1.64 0.03
N ASP A 96 9.01 0.78 0.97
CA ASP A 96 10.40 0.29 1.12
C ASP A 96 10.73 -0.89 0.18
N THR A 97 9.78 -1.34 -0.64
CA THR A 97 9.87 -2.54 -1.48
C THR A 97 10.09 -2.25 -2.97
N ARG A 98 10.25 -0.98 -3.36
CA ARG A 98 10.61 -0.64 -4.74
C ARG A 98 12.08 -1.00 -5.03
N PRO A 99 12.44 -1.38 -6.28
CA PRO A 99 13.80 -1.83 -6.61
C PRO A 99 14.90 -0.90 -6.07
N TYR A 100 14.81 0.39 -6.38
CA TYR A 100 15.80 1.40 -5.90
C TYR A 100 15.78 1.57 -4.38
N HIS A 101 14.63 1.42 -3.72
CA HIS A 101 14.50 1.59 -2.27
C HIS A 101 15.11 0.41 -1.49
N ILE A 102 15.01 -0.81 -2.02
CA ILE A 102 15.67 -2.00 -1.43
C ILE A 102 17.19 -1.81 -1.42
N ILE A 103 17.76 -1.35 -2.55
CA ILE A 103 19.18 -1.02 -2.64
C ILE A 103 19.53 0.11 -1.67
N ALA A 104 18.74 1.17 -1.66
CA ALA A 104 19.00 2.34 -0.84
C ALA A 104 18.97 2.04 0.66
N LYS A 105 18.10 1.15 1.12
CA LYS A 105 18.09 0.68 2.51
C LYS A 105 19.41 0.03 2.89
N ARG A 106 19.92 -0.88 2.03
CA ARG A 106 21.20 -1.56 2.26
C ARG A 106 22.36 -0.57 2.28
N ILE A 107 22.47 0.28 1.25
CA ILE A 107 23.58 1.24 1.13
C ILE A 107 23.55 2.30 2.26
N ALA A 108 22.38 2.79 2.65
CA ALA A 108 22.25 3.71 3.79
C ALA A 108 22.79 3.08 5.07
N ASN A 109 22.39 1.85 5.39
CA ASN A 109 22.86 1.14 6.58
C ASN A 109 24.36 0.88 6.55
N GLU A 110 24.93 0.49 5.41
CA GLU A 110 26.36 0.27 5.22
C GLU A 110 27.17 1.57 5.45
N ASN A 111 26.58 2.73 5.17
CA ASN A 111 27.20 4.05 5.32
C ASN A 111 26.72 4.82 6.58
N GLN A 112 26.12 4.13 7.55
CA GLN A 112 25.65 4.69 8.81
C GLN A 112 24.60 5.82 8.67
N ALA A 113 23.96 5.94 7.51
CA ALA A 113 22.80 6.79 7.30
C ALA A 113 21.53 6.04 7.74
N SER A 114 20.61 6.73 8.40
CA SER A 114 19.33 6.14 8.79
C SER A 114 18.41 5.99 7.58
N PHE A 115 17.69 4.88 7.50
CA PHE A 115 16.68 4.67 6.44
C PHE A 115 15.28 4.85 7.01
N TRP A 116 14.44 5.64 6.33
CA TRP A 116 13.08 5.96 6.74
C TRP A 116 12.10 5.68 5.62
N ALA A 117 11.03 4.97 5.94
CA ALA A 117 10.01 4.63 4.97
C ALA A 117 8.66 5.23 5.36
N PHE A 118 8.06 5.97 4.43
CA PHE A 118 6.65 6.30 4.48
C PHE A 118 5.81 5.18 3.85
N GLU A 119 4.59 5.01 4.34
CA GLU A 119 3.58 4.14 3.74
C GLU A 119 2.18 4.74 3.98
N GLU A 120 1.21 4.34 3.18
CA GLU A 120 -0.18 4.71 3.41
C GLU A 120 -0.66 4.19 4.78
N GLY A 121 -1.21 5.09 5.59
CA GLY A 121 -1.75 4.73 6.89
C GLY A 121 -2.96 3.77 6.80
N TYR A 122 -3.18 2.99 7.84
CA TYR A 122 -4.33 2.08 7.92
C TYR A 122 -5.67 2.83 8.04
N PHE A 123 -5.66 4.02 8.64
CA PHE A 123 -6.84 4.88 8.80
C PHE A 123 -6.87 6.00 7.74
N ARG A 124 -7.16 5.63 6.51
CA ARG A 124 -7.21 6.53 5.35
C ARG A 124 -8.46 7.42 5.39
N PRO A 125 -8.39 8.66 4.92
CA PRO A 125 -7.23 9.39 4.35
C PRO A 125 -6.43 10.21 5.37
N TYR A 126 -6.65 10.03 6.66
CA TYR A 126 -6.19 10.97 7.69
C TYR A 126 -4.79 10.68 8.24
N TYR A 127 -4.28 9.48 8.04
CA TYR A 127 -3.02 9.04 8.60
C TYR A 127 -2.06 8.51 7.54
N ILE A 128 -0.79 8.76 7.76
CA ILE A 128 0.33 8.21 7.01
C ILE A 128 1.30 7.58 8.00
N THR A 129 1.87 6.44 7.64
CA THR A 129 2.88 5.78 8.45
C THR A 129 4.26 6.31 8.07
N LEU A 130 5.13 6.55 9.05
CA LEU A 130 6.56 6.78 8.90
C LEU A 130 7.29 5.95 9.93
N GLU A 131 8.19 5.08 9.47
CA GLU A 131 8.99 4.23 10.36
C GLU A 131 10.46 4.21 9.92
N LYS A 132 11.35 4.06 10.91
CA LYS A 132 12.76 3.83 10.68
C LYS A 132 12.97 2.36 10.33
N ASP A 133 13.85 2.08 9.39
CA ASP A 133 14.28 0.76 8.95
C ASP A 133 13.22 -0.09 8.21
N GLY A 134 12.03 0.44 7.95
CA GLY A 134 11.02 -0.20 7.11
C GLY A 134 9.62 -0.16 7.69
N VAL A 135 8.64 -0.57 6.89
CA VAL A 135 7.21 -0.53 7.19
C VAL A 135 6.56 -1.91 7.00
N ASN A 136 5.34 -2.09 7.47
CA ASN A 136 4.56 -3.33 7.34
C ASN A 136 5.30 -4.56 7.95
N ALA A 137 5.64 -5.58 7.15
CA ALA A 137 6.39 -6.73 7.65
C ALA A 137 7.82 -6.39 8.09
N PHE A 138 8.36 -5.29 7.61
CA PHE A 138 9.70 -4.78 7.97
C PHE A 138 9.67 -3.73 9.09
N SER A 139 8.49 -3.48 9.66
CA SER A 139 8.32 -2.59 10.81
C SER A 139 9.16 -3.07 11.99
N PRO A 140 9.92 -2.19 12.65
CA PRO A 140 10.66 -2.53 13.87
C PRO A 140 9.76 -2.67 15.11
N LEU A 141 8.46 -2.44 15.00
CA LEU A 141 7.53 -2.60 16.12
C LEU A 141 7.53 -4.05 16.62
N PRO A 142 7.66 -4.29 17.92
CA PRO A 142 7.59 -5.64 18.48
C PRO A 142 6.26 -6.32 18.17
N ARG A 143 6.32 -7.60 17.74
CA ARG A 143 5.13 -8.42 17.42
C ARG A 143 4.66 -9.24 18.63
N ARG A 144 4.72 -8.67 19.82
CA ARG A 144 4.37 -9.34 21.07
C ARG A 144 3.24 -8.60 21.77
N ALA A 145 2.22 -9.34 22.20
CA ALA A 145 1.06 -8.76 22.87
C ALA A 145 1.41 -8.01 24.16
N ASP A 146 2.35 -8.55 24.94
CA ASP A 146 2.83 -7.93 26.19
C ASP A 146 3.36 -6.52 25.98
N PHE A 147 4.12 -6.28 24.90
CA PHE A 147 4.59 -4.94 24.56
C PHE A 147 3.42 -3.94 24.43
N PHE A 148 2.37 -4.30 23.71
CA PHE A 148 1.22 -3.42 23.51
C PHE A 148 0.39 -3.25 24.79
N LEU A 149 0.26 -4.29 25.60
CA LEU A 149 -0.40 -4.19 26.90
C LEU A 149 0.35 -3.28 27.88
N GLU A 150 1.67 -3.29 27.86
CA GLU A 150 2.50 -2.36 28.64
C GLU A 150 2.40 -0.90 28.18
N GLN A 151 2.23 -0.69 26.85
CA GLN A 151 2.11 0.66 26.29
C GLN A 151 0.68 1.23 26.41
N PHE A 152 -0.33 0.37 26.50
CA PHE A 152 -1.75 0.79 26.49
C PHE A 152 -2.09 1.85 27.56
N PRO A 153 -1.67 1.73 28.83
CA PRO A 153 -1.97 2.76 29.83
C PRO A 153 -1.41 4.13 29.49
N LYS A 154 -0.24 4.19 28.85
CA LYS A 154 0.41 5.43 28.40
C LYS A 154 -0.34 6.05 27.20
N LEU A 155 -0.79 5.19 26.27
CA LEU A 155 -1.60 5.60 25.11
C LEU A 155 -2.98 6.09 25.54
N ALA A 156 -3.61 5.42 26.52
CA ALA A 156 -4.94 5.81 27.03
C ALA A 156 -4.95 7.15 27.77
N GLN A 157 -3.79 7.59 28.26
CA GLN A 157 -3.65 8.91 28.92
C GLN A 157 -3.40 10.05 27.93
N GLN A 158 -3.13 9.74 26.65
CA GLN A 158 -2.95 10.78 25.63
C GLN A 158 -4.29 11.33 25.19
N GLU A 159 -4.38 12.65 25.15
CA GLU A 159 -5.52 13.32 24.53
C GLU A 159 -5.55 13.03 23.02
N TYR A 160 -6.59 12.35 22.57
CA TYR A 160 -6.78 12.08 21.14
C TYR A 160 -7.28 13.36 20.46
N LYS A 161 -6.41 13.99 19.70
CA LYS A 161 -6.79 15.08 18.82
C LYS A 161 -7.31 14.50 17.51
N ALA A 162 -8.60 14.70 17.23
CA ALA A 162 -9.18 14.29 15.97
C ALA A 162 -8.42 14.90 14.79
N PRO A 163 -8.13 14.12 13.75
CA PRO A 163 -7.41 14.62 12.59
C PRO A 163 -8.23 15.68 11.86
N THR A 164 -7.56 16.68 11.31
CA THR A 164 -8.21 17.67 10.45
C THR A 164 -8.86 16.99 9.24
N PRO A 165 -10.15 17.24 8.96
CA PRO A 165 -10.82 16.65 7.82
C PRO A 165 -10.08 16.95 6.52
N VAL A 166 -9.63 15.91 5.82
CA VAL A 166 -8.98 16.02 4.54
C VAL A 166 -10.00 15.77 3.44
N ARG A 167 -10.11 16.69 2.50
CA ARG A 167 -10.88 16.45 1.26
C ARG A 167 -10.12 15.42 0.43
N GLY A 168 -10.28 14.17 0.84
CA GLY A 168 -9.74 13.01 0.16
C GLY A 168 -10.74 12.42 -0.81
N GLY A 169 -10.30 11.40 -1.52
CA GLY A 169 -11.15 10.63 -2.40
C GLY A 169 -10.38 10.10 -3.60
N PHE A 170 -11.06 9.26 -4.35
CA PHE A 170 -10.50 8.61 -5.53
C PHE A 170 -10.10 9.62 -6.63
N THR A 171 -10.89 10.70 -6.79
CA THR A 171 -10.69 11.65 -7.92
C THR A 171 -9.36 12.39 -7.88
N PRO A 172 -8.93 13.02 -6.77
CA PRO A 172 -7.60 13.66 -6.71
C PRO A 172 -6.46 12.66 -6.94
N MET A 173 -6.54 11.50 -6.33
CA MET A 173 -5.54 10.43 -6.50
C MET A 173 -5.47 9.95 -7.95
N ALA A 174 -6.63 9.73 -8.59
CA ALA A 174 -6.70 9.32 -9.99
C ALA A 174 -6.14 10.40 -10.93
N LYS A 175 -6.44 11.69 -10.70
CA LYS A 175 -5.87 12.80 -11.48
C LYS A 175 -4.34 12.83 -11.41
N ASN A 176 -3.79 12.70 -10.21
CA ASN A 176 -2.34 12.66 -10.02
C ASN A 176 -1.73 11.44 -10.72
N ALA A 177 -2.34 10.25 -10.57
CA ALA A 177 -1.86 9.04 -11.23
C ALA A 177 -1.90 9.16 -12.75
N ILE A 178 -3.00 9.67 -13.32
CA ILE A 178 -3.12 9.92 -14.77
C ILE A 178 -2.01 10.87 -15.22
N ARG A 179 -1.81 11.97 -14.51
CA ARG A 179 -0.75 12.95 -14.87
C ARG A 179 0.64 12.34 -14.82
N TYR A 180 0.96 11.59 -13.76
CA TYR A 180 2.23 10.87 -13.62
C TYR A 180 2.51 9.97 -14.84
N TYR A 181 1.53 9.15 -15.24
CA TYR A 181 1.68 8.27 -16.38
C TYR A 181 1.74 9.01 -17.72
N ILE A 182 1.01 10.13 -17.88
CA ILE A 182 1.12 10.97 -19.06
C ILE A 182 2.55 11.50 -19.23
N GLU A 183 3.17 11.99 -18.16
CA GLU A 183 4.55 12.50 -18.21
C GLU A 183 5.55 11.37 -18.52
N LEU A 184 5.36 10.19 -17.93
CA LEU A 184 6.16 9.01 -18.24
C LEU A 184 6.11 8.63 -19.73
N PHE A 185 4.91 8.65 -20.33
CA PHE A 185 4.71 8.25 -21.73
C PHE A 185 5.09 9.34 -22.75
N ARG A 186 5.01 10.61 -22.38
CA ARG A 186 5.45 11.71 -23.25
C ARG A 186 6.96 11.76 -23.43
N ASN A 187 7.70 11.28 -22.46
CA ASN A 187 9.16 11.38 -22.43
C ASN A 187 9.83 10.01 -22.26
N PRO A 188 9.54 9.00 -23.13
CA PRO A 188 10.02 7.64 -22.92
C PRO A 188 11.54 7.51 -23.00
N ASN A 189 12.20 8.41 -23.75
CA ASN A 189 13.65 8.39 -23.94
C ASN A 189 14.41 9.24 -22.91
N LYS A 190 13.71 9.96 -22.03
CA LYS A 190 14.38 10.79 -21.00
C LYS A 190 15.01 9.95 -19.90
N TYR A 191 14.43 8.76 -19.62
CA TYR A 191 14.86 7.83 -18.59
C TYR A 191 14.89 6.40 -19.14
N PRO A 192 15.76 6.07 -20.09
CA PRO A 192 15.74 4.80 -20.80
C PRO A 192 16.06 3.60 -19.88
N ASN A 193 16.80 3.84 -18.80
CA ASN A 193 17.29 2.80 -17.89
C ASN A 193 16.39 2.64 -16.64
N TYR A 194 15.31 3.41 -16.52
CA TYR A 194 14.45 3.37 -15.35
C TYR A 194 13.69 2.03 -15.23
N ILE A 195 13.88 1.35 -14.13
CA ILE A 195 13.13 0.13 -13.81
C ILE A 195 11.88 0.48 -13.01
N HIS A 196 10.74 0.42 -13.67
CA HIS A 196 9.46 0.64 -13.02
C HIS A 196 9.07 -0.55 -12.14
N HIS A 197 8.62 -0.30 -10.91
CA HIS A 197 8.16 -1.34 -9.97
C HIS A 197 6.91 -2.11 -10.44
N ARG A 198 6.21 -1.62 -11.48
CA ARG A 198 5.10 -2.31 -12.16
C ARG A 198 5.47 -2.52 -13.62
N ALA A 199 5.08 -3.67 -14.19
CA ALA A 199 5.30 -3.93 -15.61
C ALA A 199 4.70 -2.81 -16.49
N SER A 200 5.50 -2.24 -17.38
CA SER A 200 5.20 -0.99 -18.10
C SER A 200 4.67 -1.20 -19.52
N ASN A 201 3.68 -2.04 -19.71
CA ASN A 201 2.98 -2.09 -21.01
C ASN A 201 1.71 -1.25 -20.97
N ALA A 202 1.79 0.02 -21.39
CA ALA A 202 0.68 0.95 -21.37
C ALA A 202 -0.55 0.47 -22.14
N GLY A 203 -0.34 -0.10 -23.32
CA GLY A 203 -1.46 -0.63 -24.16
C GLY A 203 -2.16 -1.79 -23.46
N HIS A 204 -1.41 -2.66 -22.80
CA HIS A 204 -1.96 -3.75 -22.01
C HIS A 204 -2.80 -3.22 -20.83
N TYR A 205 -2.28 -2.26 -20.09
CA TYR A 205 -3.03 -1.65 -18.98
C TYR A 205 -4.28 -0.91 -19.46
N LEU A 206 -4.21 -0.16 -20.55
CA LEU A 206 -5.38 0.51 -21.12
C LEU A 206 -6.49 -0.50 -21.49
N LYS A 207 -6.13 -1.61 -22.13
CA LYS A 207 -7.04 -2.72 -22.41
C LYS A 207 -7.69 -3.29 -21.15
N LEU A 208 -6.87 -3.58 -20.12
CA LEU A 208 -7.37 -4.13 -18.86
C LEU A 208 -8.29 -3.14 -18.11
N TRP A 209 -7.96 -1.85 -18.13
CA TRP A 209 -8.83 -0.81 -17.57
C TRP A 209 -10.15 -0.69 -18.31
N SER A 210 -10.13 -0.75 -19.66
CA SER A 210 -11.36 -0.75 -20.48
C SER A 210 -12.24 -1.94 -20.14
N ILE A 211 -11.67 -3.13 -20.04
CA ILE A 211 -12.39 -4.33 -19.60
C ILE A 211 -12.95 -4.15 -18.19
N SER A 212 -12.17 -3.55 -17.28
CA SER A 212 -12.59 -3.29 -15.91
C SER A 212 -13.79 -2.35 -15.84
N ILE A 213 -13.82 -1.30 -16.67
CA ILE A 213 -14.96 -0.37 -16.77
C ILE A 213 -16.22 -1.09 -17.27
N LEU A 214 -16.12 -1.86 -18.35
CA LEU A 214 -17.25 -2.64 -18.88
C LEU A 214 -17.78 -3.65 -17.85
N LYS A 215 -16.89 -4.39 -17.21
CA LYS A 215 -17.26 -5.31 -16.13
C LYS A 215 -17.88 -4.59 -14.92
N ARG A 216 -17.50 -3.35 -14.63
CA ARG A 216 -18.09 -2.57 -13.55
C ARG A 216 -19.58 -2.32 -13.74
N LEU A 217 -20.01 -2.02 -14.96
CA LEU A 217 -21.42 -1.81 -15.28
C LEU A 217 -22.25 -3.08 -15.02
N ASN A 218 -21.76 -4.21 -15.53
CA ASN A 218 -22.44 -5.50 -15.34
C ASN A 218 -22.52 -5.93 -13.87
N TYR A 219 -21.43 -5.73 -13.12
CA TYR A 219 -21.38 -6.12 -11.71
C TYR A 219 -22.15 -5.19 -10.78
N TYR A 220 -22.40 -3.96 -11.19
CA TYR A 220 -23.13 -3.01 -10.35
C TYR A 220 -24.51 -3.52 -9.95
N ILE A 221 -25.28 -4.05 -10.92
CA ILE A 221 -26.61 -4.59 -10.68
C ILE A 221 -26.57 -5.83 -9.78
N GLU A 222 -25.62 -6.73 -10.05
CA GLU A 222 -25.45 -7.97 -9.28
C GLU A 222 -25.01 -7.67 -7.83
N ASP A 223 -24.09 -6.72 -7.65
CA ASP A 223 -23.58 -6.31 -6.34
C ASP A 223 -24.71 -5.74 -5.45
N ILE A 224 -25.63 -4.93 -6.02
CA ILE A 224 -26.79 -4.38 -5.30
C ILE A 224 -27.72 -5.51 -4.83
N GLN A 225 -27.98 -6.50 -5.67
CA GLN A 225 -28.86 -7.62 -5.32
C GLN A 225 -28.27 -8.48 -4.21
N ILE A 226 -26.97 -8.74 -4.26
CA ILE A 226 -26.28 -9.50 -3.21
C ILE A 226 -26.28 -8.72 -1.90
N ALA A 227 -25.97 -7.41 -1.94
CA ALA A 227 -26.00 -6.53 -0.77
C ALA A 227 -27.37 -6.59 -0.07
N LYS A 228 -28.44 -6.41 -0.82
CA LYS A 228 -29.82 -6.51 -0.30
C LYS A 228 -30.14 -7.87 0.33
N ARG A 229 -29.63 -8.97 -0.25
CA ARG A 229 -29.83 -10.32 0.30
C ARG A 229 -29.04 -10.54 1.58
N VAL A 230 -27.81 -10.01 1.68
CA VAL A 230 -26.99 -10.02 2.89
C VAL A 230 -27.69 -9.24 4.01
N GLU A 231 -28.15 -8.01 3.71
CA GLU A 231 -28.88 -7.17 4.65
C GLU A 231 -30.20 -7.80 5.13
N ALA A 232 -30.88 -8.50 4.24
CA ALA A 232 -32.10 -9.23 4.56
C ALA A 232 -31.85 -10.56 5.30
N GLY A 233 -30.61 -10.86 5.69
CA GLY A 233 -30.25 -12.08 6.44
C GLY A 233 -30.39 -13.38 5.63
N LYS A 234 -30.55 -13.31 4.28
CA LYS A 234 -30.84 -14.50 3.43
C LYS A 234 -29.70 -15.53 3.39
N TYR A 235 -28.51 -15.16 3.84
CA TYR A 235 -27.33 -16.03 3.87
C TYR A 235 -26.99 -16.54 5.29
N GLY A 236 -27.84 -16.25 6.30
CA GLY A 236 -27.60 -16.68 7.67
C GLY A 236 -26.22 -16.23 8.20
N LYS A 237 -25.54 -17.11 8.90
CA LYS A 237 -24.17 -16.90 9.35
C LYS A 237 -23.19 -16.96 8.18
N PHE A 238 -22.22 -16.08 8.16
CA PHE A 238 -21.20 -16.10 7.11
C PHE A 238 -19.86 -15.49 7.53
N PHE A 239 -18.79 -15.98 6.92
CA PHE A 239 -17.50 -15.33 6.90
C PHE A 239 -17.39 -14.45 5.65
N ILE A 240 -16.79 -13.26 5.79
CA ILE A 240 -16.45 -12.42 4.65
C ILE A 240 -14.95 -12.42 4.41
N VAL A 241 -14.53 -12.67 3.16
CA VAL A 241 -13.12 -12.71 2.74
C VAL A 241 -12.89 -11.58 1.73
N PRO A 242 -12.41 -10.41 2.16
CA PRO A 242 -12.02 -9.34 1.26
C PRO A 242 -10.65 -9.67 0.64
N LEU A 243 -10.63 -9.87 -0.68
CA LEU A 243 -9.37 -10.10 -1.40
C LEU A 243 -8.64 -8.79 -1.66
N GLN A 244 -7.33 -8.81 -1.52
CA GLN A 244 -6.42 -7.72 -1.92
C GLN A 244 -6.26 -7.64 -3.44
N VAL A 245 -5.65 -6.55 -3.93
CA VAL A 245 -5.26 -6.44 -5.34
C VAL A 245 -4.20 -7.51 -5.66
N PHE A 246 -4.32 -8.15 -6.82
CA PHE A 246 -3.48 -9.31 -7.19
C PHE A 246 -1.96 -9.05 -7.12
N ASN A 247 -1.53 -7.80 -7.30
CA ASN A 247 -0.14 -7.37 -7.27
C ASN A 247 0.19 -6.47 -6.07
N ASP A 248 -0.62 -6.53 -5.01
CA ASP A 248 -0.37 -5.76 -3.79
C ASP A 248 0.90 -6.25 -3.10
N SER A 249 1.75 -5.32 -2.72
CA SER A 249 2.97 -5.61 -1.94
C SER A 249 2.66 -6.24 -0.58
N GLN A 250 1.50 -5.94 0.01
CA GLN A 250 1.07 -6.54 1.27
C GLN A 250 0.95 -8.07 1.17
N VAL A 251 0.53 -8.60 0.01
CA VAL A 251 0.45 -10.05 -0.20
C VAL A 251 1.76 -10.61 -0.75
N ARG A 252 2.41 -9.90 -1.68
CA ARG A 252 3.58 -10.46 -2.38
C ARG A 252 4.87 -10.45 -1.57
N ILE A 253 4.99 -9.51 -0.61
CA ILE A 253 6.24 -9.25 0.12
C ILE A 253 6.04 -9.32 1.63
N HIS A 254 4.88 -8.89 2.12
CA HIS A 254 4.63 -8.71 3.54
C HIS A 254 3.79 -9.82 4.18
N CYS A 255 3.45 -10.88 3.45
CA CYS A 255 2.79 -12.06 4.01
C CYS A 255 3.38 -13.37 3.48
N ASP A 256 3.04 -14.47 4.13
CA ASP A 256 3.57 -15.81 3.81
C ASP A 256 2.93 -16.46 2.58
N PHE A 257 1.94 -15.82 1.97
CA PHE A 257 1.29 -16.32 0.76
C PHE A 257 1.96 -15.76 -0.50
N PRO A 258 2.35 -16.62 -1.47
CA PRO A 258 3.00 -16.16 -2.70
C PRO A 258 2.04 -15.37 -3.63
N SER A 259 0.73 -15.43 -3.40
CA SER A 259 -0.27 -14.71 -4.19
C SER A 259 -1.62 -14.63 -3.50
N VAL A 260 -2.47 -13.67 -3.91
CA VAL A 260 -3.88 -13.61 -3.49
C VAL A 260 -4.65 -14.89 -3.86
N ARG A 261 -4.26 -15.56 -4.97
CA ARG A 261 -4.85 -16.84 -5.37
C ARG A 261 -4.53 -17.94 -4.37
N SER A 262 -3.28 -18.08 -3.93
CA SER A 262 -2.88 -19.10 -2.95
C SER A 262 -3.54 -18.84 -1.59
N PHE A 263 -3.63 -17.58 -1.16
CA PHE A 263 -4.40 -17.20 0.02
C PHE A 263 -5.86 -17.61 -0.11
N LEU A 264 -6.53 -17.30 -1.22
CA LEU A 264 -7.93 -17.69 -1.46
C LEU A 264 -8.13 -19.20 -1.38
N LEU A 265 -7.27 -19.98 -2.03
CA LEU A 265 -7.39 -21.45 -2.01
C LEU A 265 -7.16 -22.01 -0.60
N HIS A 266 -6.21 -21.46 0.15
CA HIS A 266 -5.99 -21.84 1.54
C HIS A 266 -7.21 -21.55 2.42
N VAL A 267 -7.81 -20.36 2.28
CA VAL A 267 -9.03 -20.00 3.00
C VAL A 267 -10.20 -20.94 2.63
N LEU A 268 -10.35 -21.27 1.36
CA LEU A 268 -11.39 -22.20 0.91
C LEU A 268 -11.18 -23.60 1.48
N SER A 269 -9.94 -24.11 1.50
CA SER A 269 -9.62 -25.43 2.11
C SER A 269 -9.91 -25.42 3.60
N SER A 270 -9.45 -24.39 4.32
CA SER A 270 -9.74 -24.26 5.75
C SER A 270 -11.24 -24.15 6.05
N PHE A 271 -11.97 -23.42 5.22
CA PHE A 271 -13.42 -23.31 5.35
C PHE A 271 -14.12 -24.65 5.09
N ALA A 272 -13.68 -25.40 4.08
CA ALA A 272 -14.21 -26.73 3.78
C ALA A 272 -14.04 -27.71 4.94
N GLU A 273 -12.89 -27.66 5.59
CA GLU A 273 -12.50 -28.60 6.64
C GLU A 273 -13.09 -28.26 8.02
N HIS A 274 -13.21 -26.95 8.33
CA HIS A 274 -13.46 -26.54 9.72
C HIS A 274 -14.73 -25.72 9.93
N ALA A 275 -15.37 -25.21 8.86
CA ALA A 275 -16.55 -24.36 9.04
C ALA A 275 -17.79 -25.15 9.45
N PRO A 276 -18.63 -24.62 10.36
CA PRO A 276 -19.93 -25.20 10.66
C PRO A 276 -20.81 -25.32 9.42
N ALA A 277 -21.58 -26.40 9.30
CA ALA A 277 -22.40 -26.69 8.12
C ALA A 277 -23.48 -25.63 7.83
N ASP A 278 -23.88 -24.82 8.82
CA ASP A 278 -24.85 -23.74 8.71
C ASP A 278 -24.21 -22.38 8.34
N THR A 279 -22.93 -22.36 8.03
CA THR A 279 -22.16 -21.14 7.80
C THR A 279 -21.78 -20.98 6.33
N ASN A 280 -21.97 -19.80 5.79
CA ASN A 280 -21.63 -19.46 4.41
C ASN A 280 -20.27 -18.73 4.32
N ILE A 281 -19.68 -18.66 3.13
CA ILE A 281 -18.50 -17.83 2.84
C ILE A 281 -18.82 -16.84 1.72
N ILE A 282 -18.55 -15.56 1.97
CA ILE A 282 -18.72 -14.47 1.01
C ILE A 282 -17.34 -13.97 0.60
N ILE A 283 -16.97 -14.19 -0.66
CA ILE A 283 -15.69 -13.74 -1.19
C ILE A 283 -15.87 -12.39 -1.89
N LYS A 284 -15.25 -11.35 -1.35
CA LYS A 284 -15.29 -10.01 -1.90
C LYS A 284 -14.07 -9.77 -2.80
N HIS A 285 -14.29 -9.72 -4.09
CA HIS A 285 -13.26 -9.40 -5.07
C HIS A 285 -12.85 -7.92 -4.99
N HIS A 286 -11.55 -7.62 -5.10
CA HIS A 286 -11.10 -6.23 -5.09
C HIS A 286 -11.59 -5.48 -6.34
N PRO A 287 -12.12 -4.25 -6.19
CA PRO A 287 -12.67 -3.50 -7.32
C PRO A 287 -11.68 -3.23 -8.45
N MET A 288 -10.39 -3.08 -8.15
CA MET A 288 -9.35 -2.82 -9.14
C MET A 288 -8.96 -4.07 -9.95
N ASP A 289 -9.25 -5.26 -9.46
CA ASP A 289 -8.89 -6.52 -10.14
C ASP A 289 -9.89 -7.01 -11.18
N ARG A 290 -11.00 -6.30 -11.39
CA ARG A 290 -12.10 -6.73 -12.28
C ARG A 290 -11.67 -7.08 -13.70
N GLY A 291 -10.70 -6.36 -14.24
CA GLY A 291 -10.14 -6.60 -15.57
C GLY A 291 -8.90 -7.50 -15.58
N PHE A 292 -8.30 -7.74 -14.43
CA PHE A 292 -6.98 -8.35 -14.31
C PHE A 292 -7.03 -9.83 -13.97
N ILE A 293 -7.80 -10.22 -12.95
CA ILE A 293 -7.85 -11.61 -12.46
C ILE A 293 -9.29 -12.10 -12.41
N ASP A 294 -9.47 -13.37 -12.73
CA ASP A 294 -10.73 -14.09 -12.59
C ASP A 294 -10.61 -15.22 -11.57
N TYR A 295 -10.76 -14.87 -10.30
CA TYR A 295 -10.79 -15.86 -9.21
C TYR A 295 -11.99 -16.82 -9.28
N TRP A 296 -13.03 -16.47 -10.04
CA TRP A 296 -14.20 -17.33 -10.18
C TRP A 296 -13.88 -18.67 -10.84
N ARG A 297 -12.92 -18.68 -11.75
CA ARG A 297 -12.43 -19.92 -12.36
C ARG A 297 -11.78 -20.84 -11.35
N ASP A 298 -10.98 -20.26 -10.44
CA ASP A 298 -10.30 -21.01 -9.37
C ASP A 298 -11.32 -21.55 -8.36
N ILE A 299 -12.28 -20.72 -7.95
CA ILE A 299 -13.38 -21.12 -7.06
C ILE A 299 -14.22 -22.26 -7.67
N LYS A 300 -14.57 -22.17 -8.94
CA LYS A 300 -15.32 -23.25 -9.61
C LYS A 300 -14.57 -24.58 -9.65
N ARG A 301 -13.25 -24.53 -9.89
CA ARG A 301 -12.40 -25.72 -9.87
C ARG A 301 -12.40 -26.32 -8.48
N PHE A 302 -12.17 -25.51 -7.46
CA PHE A 302 -12.17 -25.93 -6.07
C PHE A 302 -13.51 -26.57 -5.66
N ILE A 303 -14.67 -25.97 -5.99
CA ILE A 303 -16.00 -26.55 -5.70
C ILE A 303 -16.20 -27.90 -6.44
N LYS A 304 -15.62 -28.07 -7.62
CA LYS A 304 -15.70 -29.35 -8.35
C LYS A 304 -14.93 -30.46 -7.61
N GLU A 305 -13.82 -30.09 -7.00
CA GLU A 305 -12.97 -30.98 -6.19
C GLU A 305 -13.58 -31.23 -4.79
N HIS A 306 -14.43 -30.31 -4.31
CA HIS A 306 -15.11 -30.34 -3.00
C HIS A 306 -16.63 -30.20 -3.17
N PRO A 307 -17.33 -31.23 -3.66
CA PRO A 307 -18.77 -31.16 -3.97
C PRO A 307 -19.65 -30.86 -2.75
N GLU A 308 -19.22 -31.20 -1.55
CA GLU A 308 -19.87 -30.91 -0.26
C GLU A 308 -20.07 -29.41 -0.01
N LEU A 309 -19.25 -28.55 -0.62
CA LEU A 309 -19.33 -27.10 -0.49
C LEU A 309 -20.29 -26.43 -1.47
N LYS A 310 -20.93 -27.18 -2.36
CA LYS A 310 -21.71 -26.63 -3.48
C LYS A 310 -22.86 -25.71 -3.06
N GLY A 311 -23.41 -25.88 -1.86
CA GLY A 311 -24.50 -25.05 -1.31
C GLY A 311 -24.03 -23.87 -0.44
N LEU A 312 -22.79 -23.88 0.04
CA LEU A 312 -22.27 -22.97 1.06
C LEU A 312 -21.56 -21.75 0.48
N LEU A 313 -21.32 -21.71 -0.82
CA LEU A 313 -20.64 -20.62 -1.50
C LEU A 313 -21.60 -19.57 -2.03
N VAL A 314 -21.63 -18.40 -1.40
CA VAL A 314 -22.31 -17.23 -1.94
C VAL A 314 -21.46 -16.61 -3.05
N LYS A 315 -21.92 -16.78 -4.26
CA LYS A 315 -21.27 -16.25 -5.48
C LYS A 315 -21.24 -14.74 -5.48
N LYS A 316 -20.07 -14.18 -5.79
CA LYS A 316 -19.81 -12.89 -6.44
C LYS A 316 -19.59 -11.66 -5.57
N LYS A 317 -18.71 -10.89 -6.03
CA LYS A 317 -18.28 -9.47 -6.02
C LYS A 317 -19.24 -8.51 -5.30
N PHE A 318 -19.17 -8.48 -3.99
CA PHE A 318 -19.90 -7.53 -3.15
C PHE A 318 -19.07 -6.24 -2.97
N ARG A 319 -19.67 -5.07 -3.20
CA ARG A 319 -19.15 -3.76 -2.82
C ARG A 319 -20.09 -3.18 -1.76
N PRO A 320 -19.79 -3.30 -0.47
CA PRO A 320 -20.55 -2.57 0.53
C PRO A 320 -20.35 -1.07 0.28
N SER A 321 -21.42 -0.31 0.30
CA SER A 321 -21.29 1.13 0.42
C SER A 321 -20.78 1.47 1.82
N GLU A 322 -20.03 2.58 1.98
CA GLU A 322 -19.56 3.05 3.29
C GLU A 322 -20.68 3.16 4.33
N LYS A 323 -21.94 3.30 3.90
CA LYS A 323 -23.12 3.34 4.77
C LYS A 323 -23.43 2.00 5.44
N HIS A 324 -23.02 0.87 4.86
CA HIS A 324 -23.35 -0.47 5.37
C HIS A 324 -22.42 -0.97 6.47
N PHE A 325 -21.20 -0.39 6.57
CA PHE A 325 -20.22 -0.72 7.63
C PHE A 325 -20.35 0.14 8.90
N ARG A 326 -21.31 1.03 8.98
CA ARG A 326 -21.49 1.90 10.18
C ARG A 326 -22.18 1.22 11.37
N ARG A 327 -22.53 -0.07 11.29
CA ARG A 327 -23.05 -0.81 12.45
C ARG A 327 -21.88 -1.34 13.28
N PRO A 328 -21.84 -1.08 14.62
CA PRO A 328 -20.75 -1.52 15.51
C PRO A 328 -20.49 -3.03 15.49
N GLU A 329 -21.52 -3.82 15.23
CA GLU A 329 -21.45 -5.28 15.14
C GLU A 329 -20.61 -5.78 13.95
N ALA A 330 -20.55 -5.05 12.84
CA ALA A 330 -19.70 -5.38 11.70
C ALA A 330 -18.21 -5.10 11.95
N ILE A 331 -17.89 -4.18 12.85
CA ILE A 331 -16.50 -3.83 13.21
C ILE A 331 -15.87 -4.92 14.08
N ASN A 332 -16.64 -5.57 14.95
CA ASN A 332 -16.15 -6.65 15.81
C ASN A 332 -15.74 -7.91 15.02
N ILE A 333 -16.31 -8.14 13.85
CA ILE A 333 -15.95 -9.29 12.98
C ILE A 333 -14.60 -9.03 12.27
N LEU A 334 -14.28 -7.76 11.96
CA LEU A 334 -12.99 -7.39 11.35
C LEU A 334 -11.82 -7.36 12.36
N ALA A 335 -12.09 -7.12 13.63
CA ALA A 335 -11.08 -7.08 14.68
C ALA A 335 -10.64 -8.49 15.17
N THR A 336 -11.44 -9.53 14.91
CA THR A 336 -11.12 -10.92 15.28
C THR A 336 -10.42 -11.69 14.16
N ALA A 337 -10.24 -11.12 12.98
CA ALA A 337 -9.61 -11.75 11.82
C ALA A 337 -8.21 -11.18 11.47
N MET A 338 -7.57 -10.48 12.44
CA MET A 338 -6.17 -10.06 12.34
C MET A 338 -5.28 -10.93 13.23
#